data_350f06d451d33485f7491c750737529f
#
_entry.id   350f06d451d33485f7491c750737529f
#
_cell.length_a   1.000
_cell.length_b   1.000
_cell.length_c   1.000
_cell.angle_alpha   90.00
_cell.angle_beta   90.00
_cell.angle_gamma   90.00
#
_symmetry.space_group_name_H-M   'P 1'
#
loop_
_entity.id
_entity.type
_entity.pdbx_description
1 polymer ?
#
loop_
_entity_poly.entity_id
_entity_poly.type
_entity_poly.pdbx_seq_one_letter_code
_entity_poly.pdbx_strand_id
1 'polypeptide(L)'
;MSEQSAIYITRCDIGWYSKNANAYRKPLEVATKFHTTLCVGKECQVPREIEDKCERVVRFDGLRGLLKPRNTLNARKGDLLFTGFDFPCMFKAWRLKKRFGCKWTVFLWDPPSLSWRDGFPPLRWMIDAVFRFFARRCDKLVLNIHPGLLDEIGYKPRDGQLELRMQDAWESLNLGKEECNGDGCFDYDFGVLANWSVGKGGPFMVKALELMPDCRCLWIGDPPQQRVSSQIEFVGRLLQGEAFDRLRRCKVLVVPYLATRAFKWNFPLKLFEYLQIGRLILASDNPGNALVSERYSGRIELFKSGDVVDFAKKARLLLGRVK
;
A
#
# COMPACT_ATOMS: atom_id res chain seq x y z
N MET A 1 -23.26 12.99 -9.61
CA MET A 1 -23.06 11.52 -9.57
C MET A 1 -23.55 10.92 -10.88
N SER A 2 -22.86 9.92 -11.41
CA SER A 2 -23.32 9.16 -12.58
C SER A 2 -24.58 8.35 -12.21
N GLU A 3 -25.59 8.29 -13.09
CA GLU A 3 -26.77 7.40 -12.90
C GLU A 3 -26.43 5.90 -12.92
N GLN A 4 -25.17 5.56 -13.12
CA GLN A 4 -24.70 4.20 -13.27
C GLN A 4 -24.54 3.51 -11.92
N SER A 5 -25.14 2.33 -11.80
CA SER A 5 -25.03 1.47 -10.62
C SER A 5 -23.66 0.78 -10.55
N ALA A 6 -23.13 0.71 -9.32
CA ALA A 6 -21.89 0.00 -9.02
C ALA A 6 -22.05 -0.94 -7.82
N ILE A 7 -21.28 -2.02 -7.82
CA ILE A 7 -21.19 -2.97 -6.69
C ILE A 7 -19.71 -3.11 -6.34
N TYR A 8 -19.34 -2.71 -5.13
CA TYR A 8 -18.01 -2.90 -4.59
C TYR A 8 -17.99 -4.06 -3.60
N ILE A 9 -17.16 -5.07 -3.85
CA ILE A 9 -17.08 -6.29 -3.03
C ILE A 9 -15.71 -6.36 -2.38
N THR A 10 -15.66 -6.38 -1.04
CA THR A 10 -14.41 -6.49 -0.28
C THR A 10 -14.59 -7.29 1.01
N ARG A 11 -13.52 -7.95 1.45
CA ARG A 11 -13.41 -8.56 2.79
C ARG A 11 -12.49 -7.75 3.71
N CYS A 12 -11.87 -6.69 3.19
CA CYS A 12 -11.06 -5.82 4.00
C CYS A 12 -11.92 -5.11 5.04
N ASP A 13 -11.45 -5.05 6.27
CA ASP A 13 -12.01 -4.16 7.28
C ASP A 13 -11.58 -2.72 6.95
N ILE A 14 -12.50 -1.97 6.32
CA ILE A 14 -12.20 -0.64 5.80
C ILE A 14 -11.84 0.32 6.93
N GLY A 15 -12.52 0.19 8.09
CA GLY A 15 -12.28 1.04 9.27
C GLY A 15 -10.91 0.87 9.92
N TRP A 16 -10.25 -0.26 9.66
CA TRP A 16 -8.90 -0.52 10.17
C TRP A 16 -7.81 0.31 9.48
N TYR A 17 -8.07 0.81 8.28
CA TYR A 17 -7.07 1.47 7.45
C TYR A 17 -7.10 2.99 7.58
N SER A 18 -5.94 3.63 7.46
CA SER A 18 -5.84 5.07 7.33
C SER A 18 -6.55 5.57 6.06
N LYS A 19 -7.01 6.82 6.05
CA LYS A 19 -7.66 7.45 4.88
C LYS A 19 -6.79 7.43 3.61
N ASN A 20 -5.48 7.30 3.74
CA ASN A 20 -4.54 7.23 2.61
C ASN A 20 -4.40 5.82 2.03
N ALA A 21 -4.84 4.77 2.75
CA ALA A 21 -4.72 3.39 2.27
C ALA A 21 -5.70 3.09 1.13
N ASN A 22 -5.26 2.31 0.13
CA ASN A 22 -6.10 1.90 -0.98
C ASN A 22 -7.37 1.16 -0.53
N ALA A 23 -7.29 0.37 0.56
CA ALA A 23 -8.44 -0.33 1.13
C ALA A 23 -9.54 0.62 1.60
N TYR A 24 -9.20 1.86 2.00
CA TYR A 24 -10.14 2.92 2.36
C TYR A 24 -10.54 3.77 1.13
N ARG A 25 -9.55 4.23 0.37
CA ARG A 25 -9.75 5.18 -0.74
C ARG A 25 -10.58 4.61 -1.89
N LYS A 26 -10.38 3.35 -2.26
CA LYS A 26 -11.06 2.77 -3.42
C LYS A 26 -12.56 2.58 -3.22
N PRO A 27 -13.06 2.05 -2.10
CA PRO A 27 -14.50 2.08 -1.80
C PRO A 27 -15.09 3.49 -1.79
N LEU A 28 -14.39 4.46 -1.17
CA LEU A 28 -14.82 5.86 -1.12
C LEU A 28 -14.90 6.48 -2.54
N GLU A 29 -13.89 6.25 -3.37
CA GLU A 29 -13.85 6.73 -4.76
C GLU A 29 -15.03 6.20 -5.56
N VAL A 30 -15.31 4.91 -5.46
CA VAL A 30 -16.43 4.27 -6.17
C VAL A 30 -17.77 4.82 -5.67
N ALA A 31 -17.94 4.91 -4.33
CA ALA A 31 -19.18 5.43 -3.74
C ALA A 31 -19.43 6.91 -4.04
N THR A 32 -18.37 7.68 -4.27
CA THR A 32 -18.49 9.10 -4.66
C THR A 32 -18.90 9.27 -6.14
N LYS A 33 -18.50 8.35 -7.00
CA LYS A 33 -18.71 8.45 -8.46
C LYS A 33 -20.00 7.79 -8.94
N PHE A 34 -20.48 6.76 -8.23
CA PHE A 34 -21.56 5.87 -8.69
C PHE A 34 -22.60 5.62 -7.61
N HIS A 35 -23.81 5.23 -7.99
CA HIS A 35 -24.83 4.66 -7.09
C HIS A 35 -24.34 3.30 -6.60
N THR A 36 -23.72 3.25 -5.42
CA THR A 36 -22.91 2.12 -5.01
C THR A 36 -23.59 1.24 -3.96
N THR A 37 -23.72 -0.07 -4.28
CA THR A 37 -23.93 -1.11 -3.28
C THR A 37 -22.57 -1.61 -2.78
N LEU A 38 -22.25 -1.35 -1.50
CA LEU A 38 -21.05 -1.83 -0.85
C LEU A 38 -21.32 -3.20 -0.20
N CYS A 39 -20.57 -4.22 -0.59
CA CYS A 39 -20.66 -5.58 -0.06
C CYS A 39 -19.45 -5.90 0.80
N VAL A 40 -19.63 -6.04 2.11
CA VAL A 40 -18.56 -6.23 3.11
C VAL A 40 -18.84 -7.41 4.04
N GLY A 41 -17.81 -7.91 4.72
CA GLY A 41 -17.95 -8.88 5.79
C GLY A 41 -18.79 -8.32 6.96
N LYS A 42 -19.49 -9.20 7.68
CA LYS A 42 -20.36 -8.82 8.80
C LYS A 42 -19.59 -8.05 9.89
N GLU A 43 -18.37 -8.47 10.16
CA GLU A 43 -17.48 -7.88 11.18
C GLU A 43 -16.71 -6.63 10.69
N CYS A 44 -16.79 -6.31 9.38
CA CYS A 44 -16.07 -5.16 8.85
C CYS A 44 -16.67 -3.85 9.33
N GLN A 45 -15.83 -2.98 9.86
CA GLN A 45 -16.21 -1.60 10.17
C GLN A 45 -16.18 -0.79 8.88
N VAL A 46 -17.29 -0.12 8.58
CA VAL A 46 -17.39 0.81 7.45
C VAL A 46 -17.44 2.22 8.03
N PRO A 47 -16.48 3.08 7.70
CA PRO A 47 -16.50 4.48 8.13
C PRO A 47 -17.76 5.21 7.62
N ARG A 48 -18.36 6.05 8.46
CA ARG A 48 -19.58 6.82 8.11
C ARG A 48 -19.43 7.59 6.80
N GLU A 49 -18.27 8.20 6.57
CA GLU A 49 -17.97 8.93 5.34
C GLU A 49 -18.17 8.08 4.06
N ILE A 50 -17.95 6.77 4.14
CA ILE A 50 -18.17 5.84 3.01
C ILE A 50 -19.61 5.33 3.02
N GLU A 51 -20.13 5.00 4.20
CA GLU A 51 -21.49 4.46 4.36
C GLU A 51 -22.54 5.45 3.86
N ASP A 52 -22.40 6.75 4.22
CA ASP A 52 -23.30 7.83 3.81
C ASP A 52 -23.31 8.09 2.29
N LYS A 53 -22.26 7.68 1.57
CA LYS A 53 -22.17 7.79 0.10
C LYS A 53 -22.68 6.56 -0.61
N CYS A 54 -22.91 5.46 0.09
CA CYS A 54 -23.43 4.23 -0.49
C CYS A 54 -24.96 4.26 -0.50
N GLU A 55 -25.56 3.84 -1.62
CA GLU A 55 -26.99 3.59 -1.70
C GLU A 55 -27.41 2.46 -0.74
N ARG A 56 -26.54 1.48 -0.60
CA ARG A 56 -26.79 0.30 0.21
C ARG A 56 -25.49 -0.35 0.70
N VAL A 57 -25.49 -0.78 1.98
CA VAL A 57 -24.44 -1.65 2.52
C VAL A 57 -25.01 -3.05 2.77
N VAL A 58 -24.43 -4.05 2.12
CA VAL A 58 -24.81 -5.47 2.25
C VAL A 58 -23.73 -6.20 3.02
N ARG A 59 -24.08 -6.81 4.14
CA ARG A 59 -23.14 -7.55 4.98
C ARG A 59 -23.30 -9.06 4.75
N PHE A 60 -22.19 -9.76 4.55
CA PHE A 60 -22.17 -11.23 4.42
C PHE A 60 -21.49 -11.89 5.61
N ASP A 61 -22.01 -13.03 5.99
CA ASP A 61 -21.49 -13.84 7.09
C ASP A 61 -20.46 -14.84 6.55
N GLY A 62 -19.20 -14.58 6.84
CA GLY A 62 -18.06 -15.39 6.43
C GLY A 62 -18.00 -15.71 4.92
N LEU A 63 -17.14 -16.62 4.56
CA LEU A 63 -16.93 -17.03 3.16
C LEU A 63 -18.19 -17.68 2.54
N ARG A 64 -18.91 -18.49 3.32
CA ARG A 64 -20.15 -19.16 2.85
C ARG A 64 -21.22 -18.14 2.48
N GLY A 65 -21.38 -17.05 3.28
CA GLY A 65 -22.33 -15.98 2.99
C GLY A 65 -21.99 -15.25 1.69
N LEU A 66 -20.71 -14.91 1.48
CA LEU A 66 -20.23 -14.26 0.26
C LEU A 66 -20.49 -15.13 -0.98
N LEU A 67 -20.23 -16.42 -0.91
CA LEU A 67 -20.29 -17.33 -2.06
C LEU A 67 -21.71 -17.88 -2.36
N LYS A 68 -22.72 -17.53 -1.57
CA LYS A 68 -24.12 -17.94 -1.85
C LYS A 68 -24.51 -17.63 -3.29
N PRO A 69 -25.21 -18.55 -4.00
CA PRO A 69 -25.57 -18.37 -5.40
C PRO A 69 -26.64 -17.30 -5.63
N ARG A 70 -27.38 -16.91 -4.60
CA ARG A 70 -28.46 -15.92 -4.70
C ARG A 70 -27.92 -14.55 -5.05
N ASN A 71 -28.62 -13.80 -5.90
CA ASN A 71 -28.31 -12.41 -6.22
C ASN A 71 -28.74 -11.46 -5.09
N THR A 72 -28.08 -11.61 -3.93
CA THR A 72 -28.30 -10.72 -2.77
C THR A 72 -27.87 -9.29 -3.02
N LEU A 73 -27.12 -9.05 -4.10
CA LEU A 73 -26.56 -7.74 -4.47
C LEU A 73 -27.41 -7.04 -5.55
N ASN A 74 -28.49 -7.68 -6.03
CA ASN A 74 -29.38 -7.16 -7.07
C ASN A 74 -28.64 -6.74 -8.35
N ALA A 75 -27.55 -7.45 -8.71
CA ALA A 75 -26.77 -7.16 -9.90
C ALA A 75 -27.60 -7.28 -11.18
N ARG A 76 -27.44 -6.32 -12.10
CA ARG A 76 -28.15 -6.22 -13.37
C ARG A 76 -27.16 -6.09 -14.53
N LYS A 77 -27.66 -6.28 -15.74
CA LYS A 77 -26.88 -6.05 -16.97
C LYS A 77 -26.43 -4.58 -17.02
N GLY A 78 -25.14 -4.37 -17.24
CA GLY A 78 -24.57 -3.03 -17.33
C GLY A 78 -24.00 -2.47 -16.01
N ASP A 79 -24.31 -3.08 -14.86
CA ASP A 79 -23.70 -2.67 -13.59
C ASP A 79 -22.17 -2.81 -13.61
N LEU A 80 -21.50 -1.93 -12.87
CA LEU A 80 -20.08 -1.98 -12.67
C LEU A 80 -19.77 -2.82 -11.41
N LEU A 81 -18.86 -3.78 -11.54
CA LEU A 81 -18.35 -4.56 -10.41
C LEU A 81 -16.94 -4.12 -10.10
N PHE A 82 -16.65 -3.90 -8.83
CA PHE A 82 -15.33 -3.54 -8.34
C PHE A 82 -14.88 -4.51 -7.24
N THR A 83 -13.65 -4.99 -7.35
CA THR A 83 -13.02 -5.81 -6.30
C THR A 83 -11.57 -5.40 -6.12
N GLY A 84 -11.06 -5.53 -4.89
CA GLY A 84 -9.63 -5.66 -4.67
C GLY A 84 -9.14 -7.05 -5.11
N PHE A 85 -7.85 -7.29 -4.90
CA PHE A 85 -7.26 -8.59 -5.07
C PHE A 85 -7.57 -9.48 -3.85
N ASP A 86 -8.72 -10.15 -3.89
CA ASP A 86 -9.16 -11.14 -2.91
C ASP A 86 -9.90 -12.25 -3.67
N PHE A 87 -9.40 -13.47 -3.66
CA PHE A 87 -9.95 -14.55 -4.48
C PHE A 87 -11.43 -14.82 -4.28
N PRO A 88 -11.97 -14.90 -3.07
CA PRO A 88 -13.41 -15.06 -2.87
C PRO A 88 -14.23 -13.91 -3.45
N CYS A 89 -13.78 -12.67 -3.30
CA CYS A 89 -14.44 -11.49 -3.89
C CYS A 89 -14.37 -11.53 -5.42
N MET A 90 -13.20 -11.87 -5.98
CA MET A 90 -13.02 -12.02 -7.43
C MET A 90 -13.89 -13.16 -7.98
N PHE A 91 -13.99 -14.28 -7.30
CA PHE A 91 -14.85 -15.40 -7.69
C PHE A 91 -16.33 -14.99 -7.70
N LYS A 92 -16.79 -14.27 -6.66
CA LYS A 92 -18.16 -13.74 -6.62
C LYS A 92 -18.43 -12.78 -7.78
N ALA A 93 -17.51 -11.83 -8.02
CA ALA A 93 -17.63 -10.86 -9.13
C ALA A 93 -17.65 -11.56 -10.49
N TRP A 94 -16.76 -12.54 -10.72
CA TRP A 94 -16.75 -13.34 -11.94
C TRP A 94 -18.09 -14.06 -12.17
N ARG A 95 -18.68 -14.66 -11.15
CA ARG A 95 -20.00 -15.31 -11.25
C ARG A 95 -21.10 -14.32 -11.59
N LEU A 96 -21.10 -13.14 -10.96
CA LEU A 96 -22.06 -12.07 -11.26
C LEU A 96 -21.90 -11.58 -12.70
N LYS A 97 -20.65 -11.31 -13.15
CA LYS A 97 -20.35 -10.95 -14.52
C LYS A 97 -20.88 -12.00 -15.51
N LYS A 98 -20.56 -13.29 -15.27
CA LYS A 98 -21.01 -14.39 -16.16
C LYS A 98 -22.53 -14.51 -16.22
N ARG A 99 -23.23 -14.26 -15.09
CA ARG A 99 -24.69 -14.45 -15.01
C ARG A 99 -25.48 -13.24 -15.50
N PHE A 100 -25.00 -12.02 -15.21
CA PHE A 100 -25.76 -10.78 -15.45
C PHE A 100 -25.13 -9.85 -16.49
N GLY A 101 -23.95 -10.17 -17.02
CA GLY A 101 -23.29 -9.32 -18.03
C GLY A 101 -22.74 -8.00 -17.48
N CYS A 102 -22.39 -7.95 -16.20
CA CYS A 102 -21.77 -6.79 -15.57
C CYS A 102 -20.36 -6.54 -16.10
N LYS A 103 -19.86 -5.29 -16.04
CA LYS A 103 -18.46 -4.95 -16.32
C LYS A 103 -17.66 -5.03 -15.01
N TRP A 104 -16.55 -5.75 -15.03
CA TRP A 104 -15.77 -6.02 -13.81
C TRP A 104 -14.38 -5.42 -13.85
N THR A 105 -14.07 -4.58 -12.85
CA THR A 105 -12.77 -3.95 -12.60
C THR A 105 -12.14 -4.57 -11.35
N VAL A 106 -10.86 -4.92 -11.48
CA VAL A 106 -10.02 -5.40 -10.35
C VAL A 106 -8.99 -4.35 -10.01
N PHE A 107 -8.92 -3.98 -8.73
CA PHE A 107 -7.86 -3.15 -8.19
C PHE A 107 -6.74 -4.02 -7.63
N LEU A 108 -5.50 -3.79 -8.07
CA LEU A 108 -4.31 -4.46 -7.59
C LEU A 108 -3.36 -3.43 -6.97
N TRP A 109 -3.23 -3.46 -5.64
CA TRP A 109 -2.35 -2.57 -4.87
C TRP A 109 -1.27 -3.30 -4.08
N ASP A 110 -1.34 -4.63 -4.00
CA ASP A 110 -0.36 -5.52 -3.39
C ASP A 110 -0.14 -6.76 -4.26
N PRO A 111 1.05 -7.38 -4.21
CA PRO A 111 1.28 -8.64 -4.92
C PRO A 111 0.32 -9.74 -4.46
N PRO A 112 -0.18 -10.58 -5.37
CA PRO A 112 -1.13 -11.64 -5.06
C PRO A 112 -0.69 -12.60 -3.95
N SER A 113 0.59 -12.82 -3.82
CA SER A 113 1.20 -13.75 -2.86
C SER A 113 1.68 -13.09 -1.57
N LEU A 114 1.33 -11.80 -1.32
CA LEU A 114 1.80 -11.06 -0.16
C LEU A 114 1.46 -11.72 1.18
N SER A 115 0.26 -12.32 1.29
CA SER A 115 -0.20 -13.00 2.50
C SER A 115 0.47 -14.35 2.77
N TRP A 116 1.15 -14.91 1.77
CA TRP A 116 1.81 -16.20 1.84
C TRP A 116 3.32 -15.97 1.74
N ARG A 117 3.95 -15.80 2.88
CA ARG A 117 5.39 -15.55 3.02
C ARG A 117 6.18 -16.27 1.93
N ASP A 118 7.21 -15.65 1.39
CA ASP A 118 8.05 -16.07 0.25
C ASP A 118 8.61 -17.53 0.30
N GLY A 119 8.17 -18.31 1.29
CA GLY A 119 8.78 -19.55 1.71
C GLY A 119 8.39 -20.82 0.96
N PHE A 120 7.33 -20.83 0.12
CA PHE A 120 6.92 -22.07 -0.55
C PHE A 120 6.57 -21.85 -2.03
N PRO A 121 7.55 -22.05 -2.94
CA PRO A 121 7.40 -21.76 -4.38
C PRO A 121 6.17 -22.38 -5.06
N PRO A 122 5.79 -23.66 -4.81
CA PRO A 122 4.60 -24.25 -5.42
C PRO A 122 3.29 -23.50 -5.11
N LEU A 123 3.13 -23.05 -3.87
CA LEU A 123 1.94 -22.30 -3.45
C LEU A 123 1.90 -20.93 -4.14
N ARG A 124 3.04 -20.26 -4.26
CA ARG A 124 3.17 -18.99 -4.99
C ARG A 124 2.74 -19.17 -6.45
N TRP A 125 3.26 -20.19 -7.13
CA TRP A 125 2.88 -20.48 -8.51
C TRP A 125 1.38 -20.72 -8.67
N MET A 126 0.76 -21.45 -7.74
CA MET A 126 -0.68 -21.69 -7.72
C MET A 126 -1.46 -20.38 -7.55
N ILE A 127 -1.06 -19.52 -6.62
CA ILE A 127 -1.69 -18.22 -6.39
C ILE A 127 -1.59 -17.34 -7.64
N ASP A 128 -0.43 -17.29 -8.28
CA ASP A 128 -0.23 -16.55 -9.52
C ASP A 128 -1.07 -17.12 -10.67
N ALA A 129 -1.23 -18.45 -10.75
CA ALA A 129 -2.10 -19.09 -11.73
C ALA A 129 -3.58 -18.70 -11.52
N VAL A 130 -4.04 -18.69 -10.27
CA VAL A 130 -5.40 -18.25 -9.92
C VAL A 130 -5.58 -16.76 -10.23
N PHE A 131 -4.57 -15.93 -9.94
CA PHE A 131 -4.62 -14.51 -10.34
C PHE A 131 -4.75 -14.37 -11.86
N ARG A 132 -3.89 -15.03 -12.64
CA ARG A 132 -3.96 -14.99 -14.12
C ARG A 132 -5.33 -15.47 -14.64
N PHE A 133 -5.93 -16.47 -13.99
CA PHE A 133 -7.27 -16.96 -14.36
C PHE A 133 -8.32 -15.86 -14.24
N PHE A 134 -8.35 -15.11 -13.14
CA PHE A 134 -9.31 -14.02 -12.93
C PHE A 134 -8.94 -12.76 -13.73
N ALA A 135 -7.67 -12.40 -13.80
CA ALA A 135 -7.20 -11.24 -14.55
C ALA A 135 -7.56 -11.32 -16.04
N ARG A 136 -7.49 -12.54 -16.63
CA ARG A 136 -7.94 -12.74 -18.02
C ARG A 136 -9.44 -12.53 -18.21
N ARG A 137 -10.23 -12.57 -17.14
CA ARG A 137 -11.70 -12.51 -17.15
C ARG A 137 -12.29 -11.17 -16.74
N CYS A 138 -11.54 -10.34 -16.04
CA CYS A 138 -11.97 -8.99 -15.75
C CYS A 138 -11.91 -8.11 -17.01
N ASP A 139 -12.70 -7.06 -17.04
CA ASP A 139 -12.70 -6.11 -18.17
C ASP A 139 -11.58 -5.10 -17.99
N LYS A 140 -11.32 -4.71 -16.75
CA LYS A 140 -10.30 -3.72 -16.40
C LYS A 140 -9.45 -4.18 -15.20
N LEU A 141 -8.15 -3.98 -15.30
CA LEU A 141 -7.18 -4.19 -14.23
C LEU A 141 -6.52 -2.85 -13.91
N VAL A 142 -6.79 -2.34 -12.72
CA VAL A 142 -6.24 -1.07 -12.25
C VAL A 142 -5.07 -1.35 -11.30
N LEU A 143 -3.88 -0.93 -11.70
CA LEU A 143 -2.66 -1.10 -10.90
C LEU A 143 -2.35 0.16 -10.10
N ASN A 144 -2.22 -0.02 -8.79
CA ASN A 144 -1.62 0.94 -7.87
C ASN A 144 -0.24 0.43 -7.36
N ILE A 145 0.45 -0.34 -8.19
CA ILE A 145 1.71 -1.02 -7.93
C ILE A 145 2.55 -0.97 -9.20
N HIS A 146 3.86 -1.13 -9.11
CA HIS A 146 4.75 -1.11 -10.27
C HIS A 146 4.39 -2.21 -11.30
N PRO A 147 4.24 -1.89 -12.59
CA PRO A 147 3.77 -2.83 -13.61
C PRO A 147 4.69 -4.05 -13.82
N GLY A 148 5.97 -3.97 -13.50
CA GLY A 148 6.91 -5.10 -13.51
C GLY A 148 6.47 -6.31 -12.67
N LEU A 149 5.51 -6.14 -11.76
CA LEU A 149 4.85 -7.25 -11.08
C LEU A 149 4.13 -8.19 -12.08
N LEU A 150 3.51 -7.64 -13.12
CA LEU A 150 2.77 -8.45 -14.10
C LEU A 150 3.71 -9.36 -14.89
N ASP A 151 4.91 -8.88 -15.24
CA ASP A 151 5.94 -9.67 -15.91
C ASP A 151 6.43 -10.80 -14.99
N GLU A 152 6.66 -10.49 -13.71
CA GLU A 152 7.06 -11.52 -12.72
C GLU A 152 5.98 -12.59 -12.51
N ILE A 153 4.70 -12.21 -12.57
CA ILE A 153 3.57 -13.15 -12.49
C ILE A 153 3.37 -13.92 -13.81
N GLY A 154 3.99 -13.49 -14.91
CA GLY A 154 3.78 -14.04 -16.25
C GLY A 154 2.39 -13.73 -16.80
N TYR A 155 1.90 -12.50 -16.60
CA TYR A 155 0.63 -12.03 -17.09
C TYR A 155 0.77 -10.82 -18.02
N LYS A 156 0.30 -10.97 -19.26
CA LYS A 156 0.21 -9.89 -20.23
C LYS A 156 -1.27 -9.45 -20.36
N PRO A 157 -1.60 -8.21 -19.97
CA PRO A 157 -2.95 -7.66 -20.16
C PRO A 157 -3.32 -7.56 -21.63
N ARG A 158 -4.62 -7.60 -21.92
CA ARG A 158 -5.14 -7.29 -23.25
C ARG A 158 -5.09 -5.79 -23.50
N ASP A 159 -5.15 -5.39 -24.77
CA ASP A 159 -5.21 -3.98 -25.14
C ASP A 159 -6.40 -3.29 -24.47
N GLY A 160 -6.16 -2.13 -23.86
CA GLY A 160 -7.15 -1.36 -23.11
C GLY A 160 -7.61 -1.95 -21.77
N GLN A 161 -7.12 -3.14 -21.38
CA GLN A 161 -7.49 -3.75 -20.09
C GLN A 161 -6.75 -3.12 -18.90
N LEU A 162 -5.49 -2.69 -19.10
CA LEU A 162 -4.64 -2.16 -18.05
C LEU A 162 -4.84 -0.65 -17.88
N GLU A 163 -5.01 -0.23 -16.63
CA GLU A 163 -4.95 1.17 -16.21
C GLU A 163 -3.93 1.31 -15.08
N LEU A 164 -2.93 2.16 -15.31
CA LEU A 164 -1.94 2.49 -14.28
C LEU A 164 -2.43 3.73 -13.52
N ARG A 165 -2.70 3.58 -12.22
CA ARG A 165 -3.12 4.67 -11.34
C ARG A 165 -2.08 4.96 -10.26
N MET A 166 -0.82 4.96 -10.65
CA MET A 166 0.26 5.35 -9.74
C MET A 166 0.19 6.85 -9.39
N GLN A 167 -0.39 7.63 -10.30
CA GLN A 167 -0.49 9.10 -10.16
C GLN A 167 -1.54 9.55 -9.13
N ASP A 168 -2.59 8.77 -8.86
CA ASP A 168 -3.64 9.16 -7.90
C ASP A 168 -3.08 9.44 -6.49
N ALA A 169 -2.00 8.75 -6.10
CA ALA A 169 -1.30 9.02 -4.85
C ALA A 169 -0.54 10.36 -4.89
N TRP A 170 -0.14 10.84 -6.06
CA TRP A 170 0.68 12.04 -6.25
C TRP A 170 -0.17 13.31 -6.33
N GLU A 171 -1.35 13.23 -6.96
CA GLU A 171 -2.25 14.36 -7.13
C GLU A 171 -3.02 14.70 -5.86
N SER A 172 -3.27 13.68 -5.01
CA SER A 172 -3.95 13.88 -3.72
C SER A 172 -3.06 14.49 -2.64
N LEU A 173 -1.75 14.55 -2.88
CA LEU A 173 -0.80 15.16 -1.99
C LEU A 173 -0.56 16.59 -2.47
N ASN A 174 -1.22 17.56 -1.82
CA ASN A 174 -0.75 18.94 -1.83
C ASN A 174 0.65 18.94 -1.20
N LEU A 175 1.65 18.53 -1.98
CA LEU A 175 3.04 18.70 -1.60
C LEU A 175 3.33 20.19 -1.73
N GLY A 176 2.97 20.94 -0.68
CA GLY A 176 3.42 22.30 -0.54
C GLY A 176 4.93 22.32 -0.76
N LYS A 177 5.42 23.40 -1.38
CA LYS A 177 6.85 23.70 -1.48
C LYS A 177 7.44 24.08 -0.10
N GLU A 178 6.83 23.63 0.99
CA GLU A 178 7.35 23.87 2.32
C GLU A 178 8.67 23.13 2.45
N GLU A 179 9.74 23.87 2.17
CA GLU A 179 11.05 23.55 2.72
C GLU A 179 10.86 23.49 4.24
N CYS A 180 11.17 22.35 4.85
CA CYS A 180 11.22 22.27 6.29
C CYS A 180 12.33 23.16 6.81
N ASN A 181 12.04 24.43 7.00
CA ASN A 181 12.75 25.33 7.89
C ASN A 181 12.33 24.98 9.33
N GLY A 182 12.58 23.75 9.77
CA GLY A 182 12.42 23.38 11.16
C GLY A 182 13.58 23.93 11.96
N ASP A 183 13.29 24.68 13.00
CA ASP A 183 14.23 25.16 14.00
C ASP A 183 15.10 23.98 14.48
N GLY A 184 16.31 23.91 14.00
CA GLY A 184 17.42 22.97 14.14
C GLY A 184 17.54 21.99 15.32
N CYS A 185 16.47 21.69 16.06
CA CYS A 185 16.50 20.75 17.18
C CYS A 185 16.02 19.36 16.74
N PHE A 186 16.97 18.48 16.40
CA PHE A 186 16.70 17.11 16.05
C PHE A 186 17.03 16.19 17.23
N ASP A 187 16.12 15.26 17.53
CA ASP A 187 16.34 14.25 18.57
C ASP A 187 16.94 12.96 18.01
N TYR A 188 16.71 12.72 16.70
CA TYR A 188 17.11 11.49 16.03
C TYR A 188 17.76 11.79 14.68
N ASP A 189 18.71 10.94 14.31
CA ASP A 189 19.32 11.00 12.98
C ASP A 189 18.39 10.38 11.94
N PHE A 190 17.69 9.30 12.30
CA PHE A 190 16.79 8.59 11.41
C PHE A 190 15.39 8.44 11.98
N GLY A 191 14.39 8.44 11.10
CA GLY A 191 12.99 8.13 11.42
C GLY A 191 12.40 7.09 10.48
N VAL A 192 11.76 6.05 11.05
CA VAL A 192 11.09 4.98 10.30
C VAL A 192 9.64 4.86 10.75
N LEU A 193 8.70 4.81 9.80
CA LEU A 193 7.27 4.57 10.05
C LEU A 193 6.86 3.24 9.42
N ALA A 194 6.98 2.16 10.16
CA ALA A 194 6.63 0.81 9.71
C ALA A 194 6.48 -0.16 10.88
N ASN A 195 5.59 -1.16 10.76
CA ASN A 195 5.62 -2.29 11.67
C ASN A 195 6.93 -3.08 11.47
N TRP A 196 7.52 -3.54 12.56
CA TRP A 196 8.75 -4.30 12.50
C TRP A 196 8.59 -5.60 11.70
N SER A 197 9.42 -5.79 10.69
CA SER A 197 9.51 -7.06 9.96
C SER A 197 10.79 -7.11 9.14
N VAL A 198 11.19 -8.32 8.73
CA VAL A 198 12.36 -8.52 7.84
C VAL A 198 12.17 -7.77 6.53
N GLY A 199 11.04 -7.93 5.87
CA GLY A 199 10.77 -7.29 4.57
C GLY A 199 10.71 -5.77 4.62
N LYS A 200 10.33 -5.19 5.78
CA LYS A 200 10.35 -3.73 6.01
C LYS A 200 11.67 -3.23 6.56
N GLY A 201 12.70 -4.07 6.56
CA GLY A 201 14.07 -3.70 6.86
C GLY A 201 14.40 -3.57 8.36
N GLY A 202 13.60 -4.14 9.27
CA GLY A 202 13.90 -4.06 10.71
C GLY A 202 15.29 -4.58 11.05
N PRO A 203 15.61 -5.87 10.80
CA PRO A 203 16.94 -6.42 11.05
C PRO A 203 18.04 -5.77 10.20
N PHE A 204 17.72 -5.27 9.02
CA PHE A 204 18.63 -4.49 8.19
C PHE A 204 19.07 -3.20 8.89
N MET A 205 18.13 -2.44 9.46
CA MET A 205 18.43 -1.19 10.18
C MET A 205 19.33 -1.42 11.40
N VAL A 206 19.17 -2.53 12.13
CA VAL A 206 20.07 -2.88 13.23
C VAL A 206 21.51 -2.98 12.72
N LYS A 207 21.74 -3.80 11.69
CA LYS A 207 23.07 -3.99 11.08
C LYS A 207 23.64 -2.68 10.50
N ALA A 208 22.80 -1.85 9.93
CA ALA A 208 23.21 -0.57 9.36
C ALA A 208 23.66 0.42 10.45
N LEU A 209 22.97 0.42 11.60
CA LEU A 209 23.32 1.27 12.73
C LEU A 209 24.59 0.80 13.46
N GLU A 210 24.92 -0.49 13.43
CA GLU A 210 26.21 -1.00 13.92
C GLU A 210 27.41 -0.34 13.20
N LEU A 211 27.25 0.06 11.93
CA LEU A 211 28.25 0.81 11.17
C LEU A 211 28.24 2.33 11.49
N MET A 212 27.30 2.79 12.28
CA MET A 212 27.10 4.20 12.66
C MET A 212 26.75 4.31 14.15
N PRO A 213 27.72 4.01 15.04
CA PRO A 213 27.45 3.85 16.49
C PRO A 213 26.90 5.12 17.16
N ASP A 214 27.21 6.29 16.61
CA ASP A 214 26.76 7.59 17.15
C ASP A 214 25.36 8.00 16.68
N CYS A 215 24.73 7.24 15.78
CA CYS A 215 23.42 7.57 15.22
C CYS A 215 22.28 6.94 16.03
N ARG A 216 21.18 7.69 16.17
CA ARG A 216 19.95 7.25 16.83
C ARG A 216 18.78 7.20 15.81
N CYS A 217 17.93 6.18 15.98
CA CYS A 217 16.78 5.96 15.11
C CYS A 217 15.48 5.92 15.93
N LEU A 218 14.49 6.69 15.49
CA LEU A 218 13.11 6.57 15.96
C LEU A 218 12.36 5.57 15.06
N TRP A 219 11.73 4.57 15.69
CA TRP A 219 10.88 3.60 14.97
C TRP A 219 9.44 3.70 15.44
N ILE A 220 8.53 4.08 14.54
CA ILE A 220 7.09 4.19 14.80
C ILE A 220 6.36 3.01 14.14
N GLY A 221 5.67 2.22 14.93
CA GLY A 221 4.96 1.01 14.53
C GLY A 221 5.18 -0.11 15.53
N ASP A 222 4.62 -1.30 15.24
CA ASP A 222 4.77 -2.43 16.14
C ASP A 222 6.24 -2.79 16.32
N PRO A 223 6.73 -2.88 17.57
CA PRO A 223 8.12 -3.25 17.85
C PRO A 223 8.36 -4.76 17.64
N PRO A 224 9.61 -5.21 17.61
CA PRO A 224 9.94 -6.62 17.70
C PRO A 224 9.57 -7.18 19.08
N GLN A 225 9.41 -8.51 19.16
CA GLN A 225 9.12 -9.18 20.43
C GLN A 225 10.26 -9.08 21.45
N GLN A 226 11.48 -8.92 20.96
CA GLN A 226 12.70 -8.81 21.79
C GLN A 226 13.43 -7.50 21.50
N ARG A 227 14.14 -6.98 22.50
CA ARG A 227 15.02 -5.81 22.31
C ARG A 227 16.14 -6.16 21.34
N VAL A 228 16.30 -5.35 20.27
CA VAL A 228 17.24 -5.64 19.18
C VAL A 228 18.45 -4.70 19.14
N SER A 229 18.31 -3.46 19.61
CA SER A 229 19.38 -2.45 19.63
C SER A 229 19.03 -1.33 20.62
N SER A 230 20.05 -0.75 21.26
CA SER A 230 19.89 0.46 22.09
C SER A 230 19.82 1.75 21.27
N GLN A 231 20.25 1.71 20.01
CA GLN A 231 20.21 2.85 19.09
C GLN A 231 18.82 3.10 18.50
N ILE A 232 17.87 2.15 18.63
CA ILE A 232 16.52 2.25 18.10
C ILE A 232 15.54 2.45 19.25
N GLU A 233 14.86 3.59 19.23
CA GLU A 233 13.75 3.87 20.13
C GLU A 233 12.42 3.49 19.44
N PHE A 234 11.66 2.59 20.07
CA PHE A 234 10.35 2.15 19.61
C PHE A 234 9.25 2.85 20.40
N VAL A 235 8.36 3.55 19.71
CA VAL A 235 7.24 4.29 20.34
C VAL A 235 5.87 3.66 20.07
N GLY A 236 5.85 2.48 19.43
CA GLY A 236 4.61 1.80 19.10
C GLY A 236 3.83 2.47 17.96
N ARG A 237 2.54 2.14 17.85
CA ARG A 237 1.64 2.75 16.86
C ARG A 237 1.13 4.09 17.38
N LEU A 238 1.21 5.11 16.55
CA LEU A 238 0.71 6.46 16.82
C LEU A 238 -0.37 6.84 15.80
N LEU A 239 -1.20 7.81 16.15
CA LEU A 239 -2.08 8.48 15.19
C LEU A 239 -1.24 9.25 14.17
N GLN A 240 -1.75 9.42 12.94
CA GLN A 240 -0.98 10.01 11.85
C GLN A 240 -0.37 11.38 12.17
N GLY A 241 -1.14 12.28 12.80
CA GLY A 241 -0.64 13.60 13.20
C GLY A 241 0.54 13.51 14.17
N GLU A 242 0.38 12.71 15.23
CA GLU A 242 1.41 12.49 16.24
C GLU A 242 2.66 11.82 15.64
N ALA A 243 2.47 10.83 14.75
CA ALA A 243 3.57 10.21 14.04
C ALA A 243 4.35 11.23 13.19
N PHE A 244 3.65 12.14 12.50
CA PHE A 244 4.28 13.18 11.70
C PHE A 244 5.06 14.17 12.56
N ASP A 245 4.51 14.59 13.71
CA ASP A 245 5.19 15.50 14.64
C ASP A 245 6.49 14.87 15.17
N ARG A 246 6.47 13.59 15.53
CA ARG A 246 7.67 12.85 15.92
C ARG A 246 8.70 12.74 14.79
N LEU A 247 8.25 12.45 13.57
CA LEU A 247 9.13 12.32 12.39
C LEU A 247 9.76 13.65 11.97
N ARG A 248 9.10 14.80 12.22
CA ARG A 248 9.71 16.13 12.01
C ARG A 248 10.95 16.37 12.86
N ARG A 249 11.11 15.65 13.97
CA ARG A 249 12.28 15.70 14.86
C ARG A 249 13.42 14.76 14.44
N CYS A 250 13.29 14.10 13.28
CA CYS A 250 14.33 13.27 12.67
C CYS A 250 15.02 14.05 11.54
N LYS A 251 16.35 13.91 11.41
CA LYS A 251 17.13 14.51 10.33
C LYS A 251 16.78 13.92 8.96
N VAL A 252 16.73 12.58 8.88
CA VAL A 252 16.49 11.82 7.66
C VAL A 252 15.42 10.77 7.90
N LEU A 253 14.43 10.70 7.01
CA LEU A 253 13.40 9.65 7.06
C LEU A 253 13.79 8.48 6.18
N VAL A 254 13.57 7.25 6.66
CA VAL A 254 14.11 6.05 6.00
C VAL A 254 13.00 5.09 5.58
N VAL A 255 13.07 4.61 4.33
CA VAL A 255 12.25 3.52 3.80
C VAL A 255 13.16 2.32 3.49
N PRO A 256 13.48 1.47 4.48
CA PRO A 256 14.52 0.45 4.36
C PRO A 256 13.97 -0.89 3.82
N TYR A 257 12.95 -0.85 2.96
CA TYR A 257 12.25 -2.05 2.50
C TYR A 257 13.17 -2.90 1.62
N LEU A 258 13.32 -4.17 1.99
CA LEU A 258 14.09 -5.12 1.19
C LEU A 258 13.35 -5.47 -0.11
N ALA A 259 14.11 -5.76 -1.17
CA ALA A 259 13.58 -6.18 -2.47
C ALA A 259 13.02 -7.62 -2.46
N THR A 260 12.29 -7.99 -1.40
CA THR A 260 11.49 -9.21 -1.40
C THR A 260 10.33 -9.06 -2.38
N ARG A 261 9.77 -10.15 -2.86
CA ARG A 261 8.63 -10.09 -3.78
C ARG A 261 7.47 -9.24 -3.23
N ALA A 262 7.24 -9.26 -1.92
CA ALA A 262 6.22 -8.49 -1.26
C ALA A 262 6.42 -6.98 -1.39
N PHE A 263 7.66 -6.52 -1.41
CA PHE A 263 8.00 -5.09 -1.36
C PHE A 263 8.72 -4.56 -2.60
N LYS A 264 9.27 -5.45 -3.44
CA LYS A 264 10.00 -5.07 -4.66
C LYS A 264 9.15 -4.18 -5.59
N TRP A 265 7.89 -4.52 -5.76
CA TRP A 265 6.98 -3.87 -6.69
C TRP A 265 6.01 -2.90 -6.04
N ASN A 266 6.00 -2.83 -4.70
CA ASN A 266 5.10 -1.94 -4.00
C ASN A 266 5.40 -0.48 -4.29
N PHE A 267 4.33 0.29 -4.41
CA PHE A 267 4.40 1.73 -4.46
C PHE A 267 4.33 2.26 -3.02
N PRO A 268 5.42 2.76 -2.46
CA PRO A 268 5.47 3.03 -1.03
C PRO A 268 4.76 4.34 -0.70
N LEU A 269 3.54 4.24 -0.21
CA LEU A 269 2.79 5.38 0.33
C LEU A 269 3.61 6.18 1.35
N LYS A 270 4.53 5.51 2.06
CA LYS A 270 5.43 6.14 3.04
C LYS A 270 6.33 7.21 2.44
N LEU A 271 6.78 7.07 1.19
CA LEU A 271 7.56 8.14 0.54
C LEU A 271 6.74 9.42 0.41
N PHE A 272 5.44 9.31 0.09
CA PHE A 272 4.58 10.49 -0.02
C PHE A 272 4.31 11.12 1.34
N GLU A 273 4.06 10.31 2.37
CA GLU A 273 3.92 10.79 3.74
C GLU A 273 5.19 11.53 4.18
N TYR A 274 6.37 11.00 3.85
CA TYR A 274 7.65 11.62 4.18
C TYR A 274 7.93 12.90 3.37
N LEU A 275 7.53 12.94 2.11
CA LEU A 275 7.60 14.15 1.30
C LEU A 275 6.72 15.27 1.87
N GLN A 276 5.54 14.94 2.45
CA GLN A 276 4.68 15.91 3.14
C GLN A 276 5.34 16.45 4.43
N ILE A 277 6.08 15.59 5.15
CA ILE A 277 6.81 16.01 6.35
C ILE A 277 7.95 16.98 5.99
N GLY A 278 8.48 16.90 4.74
CA GLY A 278 9.45 17.84 4.22
C GLY A 278 10.92 17.50 4.54
N ARG A 279 11.22 16.33 5.12
CA ARG A 279 12.59 15.91 5.43
C ARG A 279 13.26 15.23 4.24
N LEU A 280 14.60 15.15 4.27
CA LEU A 280 15.37 14.31 3.35
C LEU A 280 14.99 12.84 3.58
N ILE A 281 14.96 12.07 2.51
CA ILE A 281 14.53 10.68 2.53
C ILE A 281 15.65 9.79 2.01
N LEU A 282 15.92 8.72 2.73
CA LEU A 282 16.82 7.65 2.31
C LEU A 282 15.97 6.39 2.07
N ALA A 283 15.87 5.91 0.85
CA ALA A 283 15.04 4.77 0.49
C ALA A 283 15.84 3.69 -0.25
N SER A 284 15.42 2.43 -0.12
CA SER A 284 15.97 1.34 -0.94
C SER A 284 15.64 1.55 -2.41
N ASP A 285 16.47 1.06 -3.32
CA ASP A 285 16.38 1.19 -4.78
C ASP A 285 15.31 0.28 -5.42
N ASN A 286 14.27 -0.07 -4.68
CA ASN A 286 13.14 -0.82 -5.22
C ASN A 286 12.47 -0.04 -6.36
N PRO A 287 11.97 -0.71 -7.43
CA PRO A 287 11.44 -0.02 -8.61
C PRO A 287 10.38 1.04 -8.33
N GLY A 288 9.50 0.82 -7.32
CA GLY A 288 8.52 1.83 -6.91
C GLY A 288 9.17 3.07 -6.27
N ASN A 289 10.23 2.89 -5.48
CA ASN A 289 10.98 4.00 -4.87
C ASN A 289 11.75 4.77 -5.94
N ALA A 290 12.35 4.08 -6.91
CA ALA A 290 13.09 4.68 -8.01
C ALA A 290 12.23 5.65 -8.82
N LEU A 291 11.01 5.23 -9.20
CA LEU A 291 10.05 6.10 -9.90
C LEU A 291 9.72 7.38 -9.13
N VAL A 292 9.55 7.28 -7.81
CA VAL A 292 9.27 8.46 -6.99
C VAL A 292 10.51 9.35 -6.89
N SER A 293 11.70 8.76 -6.73
CA SER A 293 12.97 9.48 -6.64
C SER A 293 13.27 10.28 -7.90
N GLU A 294 12.99 9.75 -9.09
CA GLU A 294 13.15 10.47 -10.37
C GLU A 294 12.35 11.78 -10.39
N ARG A 295 11.14 11.78 -9.86
CA ARG A 295 10.27 12.96 -9.82
C ARG A 295 10.65 13.95 -8.73
N TYR A 296 11.19 13.48 -7.62
CA TYR A 296 11.58 14.27 -6.45
C TYR A 296 13.09 14.21 -6.20
N SER A 297 13.86 14.33 -7.29
CA SER A 297 15.32 14.37 -7.24
C SER A 297 15.80 15.46 -6.28
N GLY A 298 16.82 15.15 -5.50
CA GLY A 298 17.34 16.05 -4.47
C GLY A 298 16.68 15.92 -3.08
N ARG A 299 15.48 15.34 -2.98
CA ARG A 299 14.80 15.04 -1.70
C ARG A 299 14.87 13.58 -1.30
N ILE A 300 15.01 12.68 -2.28
CA ILE A 300 15.09 11.23 -2.07
C ILE A 300 16.42 10.74 -2.59
N GLU A 301 17.22 10.17 -1.73
CA GLU A 301 18.44 9.42 -2.06
C GLU A 301 18.15 7.93 -2.01
N LEU A 302 18.67 7.17 -2.98
CA LEU A 302 18.46 5.73 -3.04
C LEU A 302 19.72 4.99 -2.61
N PHE A 303 19.55 3.95 -1.79
CA PHE A 303 20.60 2.99 -1.47
C PHE A 303 20.25 1.60 -2.02
N LYS A 304 21.26 0.80 -2.29
CA LYS A 304 21.08 -0.58 -2.79
C LYS A 304 20.40 -1.45 -1.75
N SER A 305 19.26 -2.01 -2.12
CA SER A 305 18.42 -2.80 -1.23
C SER A 305 19.20 -3.96 -0.59
N GLY A 306 19.23 -4.00 0.75
CA GLY A 306 19.95 -5.01 1.52
C GLY A 306 21.45 -4.74 1.72
N ASP A 307 22.01 -3.69 1.15
CA ASP A 307 23.42 -3.33 1.28
C ASP A 307 23.62 -2.30 2.41
N VAL A 308 24.08 -2.78 3.58
CA VAL A 308 24.29 -1.93 4.76
C VAL A 308 25.43 -0.94 4.59
N VAL A 309 26.41 -1.24 3.75
CA VAL A 309 27.58 -0.38 3.51
C VAL A 309 27.16 0.79 2.61
N ASP A 310 26.42 0.53 1.55
CA ASP A 310 25.88 1.59 0.68
C ASP A 310 24.90 2.48 1.45
N PHE A 311 24.03 1.88 2.30
CA PHE A 311 23.15 2.63 3.21
C PHE A 311 23.98 3.59 4.08
N ALA A 312 24.99 3.08 4.81
CA ALA A 312 25.79 3.90 5.74
C ALA A 312 26.53 5.03 5.01
N LYS A 313 27.06 4.77 3.80
CA LYS A 313 27.70 5.78 2.96
C LYS A 313 26.74 6.91 2.62
N LYS A 314 25.56 6.58 2.12
CA LYS A 314 24.54 7.55 1.69
C LYS A 314 23.87 8.26 2.87
N ALA A 315 23.67 7.54 3.98
CA ALA A 315 23.18 8.14 5.22
C ALA A 315 24.10 9.25 5.72
N ARG A 316 25.43 9.01 5.79
CA ARG A 316 26.40 10.04 6.19
C ARG A 316 26.37 11.25 5.27
N LEU A 317 26.24 11.03 3.95
CA LEU A 317 26.10 12.11 2.98
C LEU A 317 24.89 12.98 3.27
N LEU A 318 23.72 12.37 3.54
CA LEU A 318 22.48 13.09 3.83
C LEU A 318 22.55 13.81 5.18
N LEU A 319 23.07 13.15 6.22
CA LEU A 319 23.25 13.77 7.55
C LEU A 319 24.15 15.01 7.49
N GLY A 320 25.18 15.00 6.66
CA GLY A 320 26.05 16.17 6.42
C GLY A 320 25.37 17.34 5.71
N ARG A 321 24.24 17.11 5.06
CA ARG A 321 23.43 18.15 4.37
C ARG A 321 22.39 18.80 5.29
N VAL A 322 22.09 18.19 6.42
CA VAL A 322 21.13 18.71 7.42
C VAL A 322 21.91 19.54 8.42
N LYS A 323 21.73 20.83 8.38
CA LYS A 323 22.35 21.79 9.32
C LYS A 323 21.47 21.96 10.57
#